data_76c414c1f2f1a89f1beee13142fe455e
#
_entry.id   76c414c1f2f1a89f1beee13142fe455e
#
_cell.length_a   1.000
_cell.length_b   1.000
_cell.length_c   1.000
_cell.angle_alpha   90.00
_cell.angle_beta   90.00
_cell.angle_gamma   90.00
#
_symmetry.space_group_name_H-M   'P 1'
#
loop_
_entity.id
_entity.type
_entity.pdbx_description
1 polymer ?
#
loop_
_entity_poly.entity_id
_entity_poly.type
_entity_poly.pdbx_seq_one_letter_code
_entity_poly.pdbx_strand_id
1 'polypeptide(L)'
;MNEIDSTAFVKSNQVKTFSCPKANKTFAVKKGMLTTRSGKTLVLVPNKMKKLTIPSSVKEIKANALNGSQATSIVIPKSVKKIGAKALESKKITKVSLSSKNKTYKMANNCIYRKSNGTLTAVLVKTKKITIPSKVKVIDDTVSVMGKIGTKNQVHIPKSVKKVVEDWMFFGDSATVYFHGTKPPVIVSKFKGNEFTALPIFNKVYVPKKAKKTYIKWAKDRDGLTWHDLHTF
;
A
#
# COMPACT_ATOMS: atom_id res chain seq x y z
N MET A 1 -3.78 11.30 -27.99
CA MET A 1 -3.12 10.66 -26.83
C MET A 1 -4.17 9.81 -26.14
N ASN A 2 -4.05 8.50 -26.22
CA ASN A 2 -5.06 7.56 -25.71
C ASN A 2 -4.68 6.94 -24.38
N GLU A 3 -3.41 7.02 -23.98
CA GLU A 3 -2.90 6.49 -22.72
C GLU A 3 -1.82 7.43 -22.13
N ILE A 4 -1.74 7.44 -20.81
CA ILE A 4 -0.68 8.09 -20.05
C ILE A 4 -0.13 7.03 -19.09
N ASP A 5 1.17 6.75 -19.20
CA ASP A 5 1.84 5.86 -18.26
C ASP A 5 1.80 6.46 -16.85
N SER A 6 1.54 5.62 -15.88
CA SER A 6 1.43 6.03 -14.46
C SER A 6 2.74 6.58 -13.89
N THR A 7 3.87 6.34 -14.56
CA THR A 7 5.19 6.83 -14.18
C THR A 7 5.61 8.10 -14.91
N ALA A 8 4.85 8.55 -15.92
CA ALA A 8 5.18 9.70 -16.78
C ALA A 8 5.56 10.97 -16.02
N PHE A 9 5.07 11.16 -14.80
CA PHE A 9 5.33 12.35 -13.97
C PHE A 9 6.07 12.07 -12.66
N VAL A 10 6.60 10.88 -12.46
CA VAL A 10 7.25 10.47 -11.21
C VAL A 10 8.43 11.35 -10.84
N LYS A 11 9.23 11.76 -11.83
CA LYS A 11 10.38 12.67 -11.63
C LYS A 11 9.99 14.16 -11.73
N SER A 12 8.76 14.47 -12.13
CA SER A 12 8.28 15.85 -12.34
C SER A 12 7.68 16.42 -11.06
N ASN A 13 8.51 16.81 -10.09
CA ASN A 13 8.06 17.32 -8.80
C ASN A 13 7.47 18.75 -8.85
N GLN A 14 7.37 19.37 -10.03
CA GLN A 14 6.96 20.77 -10.23
C GLN A 14 5.57 20.94 -10.85
N VAL A 15 4.87 19.86 -11.24
CA VAL A 15 3.54 19.99 -11.85
C VAL A 15 2.54 20.60 -10.85
N LYS A 16 2.07 21.80 -11.15
CA LYS A 16 1.09 22.53 -10.33
C LYS A 16 -0.35 22.21 -10.74
N THR A 17 -0.59 22.15 -12.05
CA THR A 17 -1.93 21.99 -12.63
C THR A 17 -1.88 21.10 -13.85
N PHE A 18 -3.01 20.51 -14.19
CA PHE A 18 -3.25 19.88 -15.48
C PHE A 18 -4.23 20.76 -16.28
N SER A 19 -4.05 20.80 -17.59
CA SER A 19 -5.00 21.35 -18.55
C SER A 19 -5.35 20.28 -19.58
N CYS A 20 -6.60 20.23 -20.00
CA CYS A 20 -7.07 19.27 -20.97
C CYS A 20 -8.16 19.92 -21.83
N PRO A 21 -7.99 20.01 -23.15
CA PRO A 21 -9.01 20.61 -24.07
C PRO A 21 -10.35 19.89 -23.95
N LYS A 22 -11.44 20.64 -24.04
CA LYS A 22 -12.81 20.07 -24.01
C LYS A 22 -13.02 19.01 -25.08
N ALA A 23 -12.39 19.15 -26.24
CA ALA A 23 -12.45 18.20 -27.36
C ALA A 23 -11.70 16.88 -27.10
N ASN A 24 -10.85 16.78 -26.06
CA ASN A 24 -10.17 15.53 -25.75
C ASN A 24 -11.17 14.44 -25.36
N LYS A 25 -11.20 13.34 -26.12
CA LYS A 25 -12.17 12.25 -25.95
C LYS A 25 -11.80 11.27 -24.84
N THR A 26 -10.54 11.26 -24.39
CA THR A 26 -10.01 10.27 -23.44
C THR A 26 -9.89 10.80 -22.01
N PHE A 27 -9.42 12.04 -21.86
CA PHE A 27 -9.12 12.64 -20.57
C PHE A 27 -9.93 13.91 -20.29
N ALA A 28 -10.06 14.20 -19.00
CA ALA A 28 -10.60 15.46 -18.49
C ALA A 28 -9.91 15.84 -17.18
N VAL A 29 -9.97 17.11 -16.82
CA VAL A 29 -9.51 17.59 -15.51
C VAL A 29 -10.72 17.81 -14.61
N LYS A 30 -10.73 17.16 -13.45
CA LYS A 30 -11.77 17.34 -12.42
C LYS A 30 -11.11 17.66 -11.07
N LYS A 31 -11.52 18.79 -10.47
CA LYS A 31 -10.92 19.31 -9.23
C LYS A 31 -9.38 19.41 -9.33
N GLY A 32 -8.86 19.83 -10.48
CA GLY A 32 -7.42 19.95 -10.74
C GLY A 32 -6.70 18.63 -10.99
N MET A 33 -7.36 17.48 -10.89
CA MET A 33 -6.79 16.14 -11.08
C MET A 33 -7.13 15.60 -12.47
N LEU A 34 -6.19 14.85 -13.06
CA LEU A 34 -6.41 14.18 -14.34
C LEU A 34 -7.26 12.94 -14.14
N THR A 35 -8.37 12.88 -14.86
CA THR A 35 -9.29 11.74 -14.87
C THR A 35 -9.53 11.25 -16.28
N THR A 36 -10.08 10.05 -16.45
CA THR A 36 -10.72 9.68 -17.71
C THR A 36 -11.84 10.67 -18.05
N ARG A 37 -12.20 10.77 -19.32
CA ARG A 37 -13.27 11.68 -19.80
C ARG A 37 -14.59 11.47 -19.05
N SER A 38 -14.94 10.23 -18.76
CA SER A 38 -16.10 9.89 -17.95
C SER A 38 -16.01 10.37 -16.49
N GLY A 39 -14.81 10.74 -16.01
CA GLY A 39 -14.54 11.09 -14.62
C GLY A 39 -14.63 9.91 -13.65
N LYS A 40 -14.69 8.68 -14.15
CA LYS A 40 -14.82 7.48 -13.32
C LYS A 40 -13.48 6.94 -12.81
N THR A 41 -12.37 7.26 -13.50
CA THR A 41 -11.02 6.85 -13.11
C THR A 41 -10.14 8.07 -12.84
N LEU A 42 -9.56 8.16 -11.67
CA LEU A 42 -8.45 9.07 -11.36
C LEU A 42 -7.18 8.50 -11.96
N VAL A 43 -6.56 9.25 -12.87
CA VAL A 43 -5.33 8.83 -13.56
C VAL A 43 -4.10 9.35 -12.82
N LEU A 44 -4.04 10.66 -12.56
CA LEU A 44 -2.90 11.30 -11.90
C LEU A 44 -3.36 12.54 -11.10
N VAL A 45 -2.56 12.89 -10.09
CA VAL A 45 -2.69 14.14 -9.36
C VAL A 45 -1.51 15.06 -9.63
N PRO A 46 -1.69 16.39 -9.67
CA PRO A 46 -0.57 17.33 -9.77
C PRO A 46 0.34 17.20 -8.53
N ASN A 47 1.66 17.20 -8.76
CA ASN A 47 2.63 17.00 -7.67
C ASN A 47 2.55 18.08 -6.58
N LYS A 48 2.29 19.34 -6.96
CA LYS A 48 2.22 20.49 -6.01
C LYS A 48 0.90 20.61 -5.27
N MET A 49 -0.12 19.83 -5.60
CA MET A 49 -1.41 19.88 -4.91
C MET A 49 -1.27 19.40 -3.47
N LYS A 50 -1.62 20.24 -2.48
CA LYS A 50 -1.40 19.96 -1.05
C LYS A 50 -2.54 19.18 -0.40
N LYS A 51 -3.78 19.39 -0.85
CA LYS A 51 -4.98 18.72 -0.32
C LYS A 51 -5.70 18.03 -1.47
N LEU A 52 -5.88 16.73 -1.37
CA LEU A 52 -6.54 15.91 -2.38
C LEU A 52 -7.96 15.58 -1.94
N THR A 53 -8.96 16.04 -2.66
CA THR A 53 -10.34 15.60 -2.48
C THR A 53 -10.76 14.86 -3.74
N ILE A 54 -10.70 13.53 -3.71
CA ILE A 54 -11.06 12.70 -4.86
C ILE A 54 -12.50 12.99 -5.27
N PRO A 55 -12.77 13.28 -6.55
CA PRO A 55 -14.14 13.58 -7.02
C PRO A 55 -15.10 12.41 -6.72
N SER A 56 -16.35 12.75 -6.36
CA SER A 56 -17.36 11.75 -6.02
C SER A 56 -17.81 10.88 -7.20
N SER A 57 -17.49 11.27 -8.44
CA SER A 57 -17.69 10.45 -9.64
C SER A 57 -16.67 9.32 -9.78
N VAL A 58 -15.49 9.42 -9.12
CA VAL A 58 -14.40 8.48 -9.26
C VAL A 58 -14.76 7.14 -8.61
N LYS A 59 -14.65 6.08 -9.40
CA LYS A 59 -14.84 4.67 -8.97
C LYS A 59 -13.52 3.92 -8.85
N GLU A 60 -12.50 4.36 -9.59
CA GLU A 60 -11.16 3.77 -9.61
C GLU A 60 -10.07 4.83 -9.45
N ILE A 61 -9.07 4.54 -8.62
CA ILE A 61 -7.80 5.26 -8.56
C ILE A 61 -6.77 4.38 -9.27
N LYS A 62 -6.18 4.86 -10.38
CA LYS A 62 -5.20 4.09 -11.18
C LYS A 62 -3.94 3.80 -10.35
N ALA A 63 -3.21 2.76 -10.71
CA ALA A 63 -1.92 2.46 -10.08
C ALA A 63 -0.99 3.70 -10.14
N ASN A 64 -0.22 3.92 -9.08
CA ASN A 64 0.72 5.04 -8.94
C ASN A 64 0.12 6.46 -9.08
N ALA A 65 -1.19 6.62 -9.01
CA ALA A 65 -1.86 7.90 -9.28
C ALA A 65 -1.37 9.08 -8.42
N LEU A 66 -0.85 8.81 -7.21
CA LEU A 66 -0.31 9.80 -6.29
C LEU A 66 1.22 9.83 -6.25
N ASN A 67 1.90 9.07 -7.11
CA ASN A 67 3.36 9.01 -7.08
C ASN A 67 3.98 10.40 -7.31
N GLY A 68 4.98 10.76 -6.51
CA GLY A 68 5.61 12.09 -6.53
C GLY A 68 4.77 13.22 -5.90
N SER A 69 3.55 12.93 -5.41
CA SER A 69 2.66 13.95 -4.84
C SER A 69 3.22 14.56 -3.55
N GLN A 70 3.12 15.89 -3.47
CA GLN A 70 3.43 16.68 -2.26
C GLN A 70 2.20 16.87 -1.35
N ALA A 71 1.12 16.14 -1.60
CA ALA A 71 -0.09 16.22 -0.80
C ALA A 71 0.16 15.79 0.65
N THR A 72 -0.42 16.55 1.58
CA THR A 72 -0.39 16.25 3.02
C THR A 72 -1.67 15.57 3.48
N SER A 73 -2.73 15.66 2.69
CA SER A 73 -4.01 15.04 3.03
C SER A 73 -4.76 14.52 1.79
N ILE A 74 -5.53 13.45 2.01
CA ILE A 74 -6.40 12.87 0.99
C ILE A 74 -7.77 12.52 1.57
N VAL A 75 -8.84 12.83 0.81
CA VAL A 75 -10.22 12.42 1.09
C VAL A 75 -10.67 11.46 -0.01
N ILE A 76 -11.01 10.24 0.41
CA ILE A 76 -11.46 9.15 -0.48
C ILE A 76 -12.98 8.96 -0.30
N PRO A 77 -13.80 9.23 -1.34
CA PRO A 77 -15.25 9.17 -1.25
C PRO A 77 -15.80 7.73 -1.24
N LYS A 78 -17.09 7.62 -0.92
CA LYS A 78 -17.83 6.34 -0.94
C LYS A 78 -17.86 5.65 -2.31
N SER A 79 -17.70 6.41 -3.40
CA SER A 79 -17.76 5.92 -4.78
C SER A 79 -16.59 5.04 -5.18
N VAL A 80 -15.43 5.17 -4.52
CA VAL A 80 -14.21 4.42 -4.89
C VAL A 80 -14.40 2.93 -4.59
N LYS A 81 -14.32 2.11 -5.65
CA LYS A 81 -14.46 0.65 -5.63
C LYS A 81 -13.15 -0.08 -5.95
N LYS A 82 -12.18 0.60 -6.58
CA LYS A 82 -10.88 0.06 -6.93
C LYS A 82 -9.77 1.07 -6.62
N ILE A 83 -8.76 0.61 -5.92
CA ILE A 83 -7.50 1.31 -5.67
C ILE A 83 -6.42 0.44 -6.27
N GLY A 84 -5.71 0.95 -7.26
CA GLY A 84 -4.66 0.24 -7.99
C GLY A 84 -3.40 0.06 -7.14
N ALA A 85 -2.45 -0.72 -7.65
CA ALA A 85 -1.17 -0.97 -6.99
C ALA A 85 -0.44 0.35 -6.71
N LYS A 86 0.03 0.52 -5.47
CA LYS A 86 0.77 1.72 -5.00
C LYS A 86 0.07 3.05 -5.34
N ALA A 87 -1.25 3.02 -5.57
CA ALA A 87 -2.04 4.17 -6.03
C ALA A 87 -2.04 5.35 -5.06
N LEU A 88 -1.88 5.09 -3.76
CA LEU A 88 -1.85 6.09 -2.69
C LEU A 88 -0.43 6.34 -2.16
N GLU A 89 0.59 5.86 -2.88
CA GLU A 89 1.99 6.01 -2.46
C GLU A 89 2.36 7.49 -2.35
N SER A 90 2.80 7.93 -1.16
CA SER A 90 3.24 9.30 -0.93
C SER A 90 4.00 9.44 0.39
N LYS A 91 5.20 10.05 0.35
CA LYS A 91 6.01 10.32 1.55
C LYS A 91 5.51 11.51 2.38
N LYS A 92 4.54 12.28 1.89
CA LYS A 92 4.07 13.53 2.51
C LYS A 92 2.68 13.44 3.13
N ILE A 93 1.88 12.45 2.79
CA ILE A 93 0.53 12.30 3.37
C ILE A 93 0.63 11.96 4.85
N THR A 94 -0.01 12.78 5.66
CA THR A 94 -0.14 12.60 7.12
C THR A 94 -1.60 12.47 7.56
N LYS A 95 -2.55 12.79 6.67
CA LYS A 95 -3.99 12.72 6.97
C LYS A 95 -4.75 12.01 5.85
N VAL A 96 -5.48 10.98 6.21
CA VAL A 96 -6.37 10.25 5.29
C VAL A 96 -7.78 10.24 5.85
N SER A 97 -8.76 10.54 5.02
CA SER A 97 -10.17 10.40 5.30
C SER A 97 -10.80 9.46 4.28
N LEU A 98 -11.24 8.29 4.72
CA LEU A 98 -12.03 7.36 3.93
C LEU A 98 -13.48 7.45 4.38
N SER A 99 -14.41 7.67 3.45
CA SER A 99 -15.84 7.75 3.78
C SER A 99 -16.31 6.49 4.52
N SER A 100 -16.96 6.65 5.66
CA SER A 100 -17.56 5.55 6.43
C SER A 100 -18.62 4.77 5.61
N LYS A 101 -19.25 5.45 4.64
CA LYS A 101 -20.21 4.85 3.69
C LYS A 101 -19.55 4.10 2.53
N ASN A 102 -18.20 4.00 2.47
CA ASN A 102 -17.54 3.20 1.46
C ASN A 102 -17.84 1.70 1.68
N LYS A 103 -18.43 1.06 0.67
CA LYS A 103 -18.84 -0.36 0.75
C LYS A 103 -17.69 -1.33 0.49
N THR A 104 -16.62 -0.90 -0.19
CA THR A 104 -15.51 -1.75 -0.63
C THR A 104 -14.34 -1.75 0.34
N TYR A 105 -13.99 -0.59 0.88
CA TYR A 105 -12.84 -0.41 1.74
C TYR A 105 -13.25 0.01 3.15
N LYS A 106 -12.39 -0.33 4.12
CA LYS A 106 -12.47 0.14 5.50
C LYS A 106 -11.11 0.64 5.94
N MET A 107 -11.12 1.65 6.81
CA MET A 107 -9.92 2.14 7.48
C MET A 107 -9.99 1.80 8.97
N ALA A 108 -8.92 1.19 9.47
CA ALA A 108 -8.70 0.93 10.89
C ALA A 108 -7.20 0.95 11.17
N ASN A 109 -6.78 1.38 12.36
CA ASN A 109 -5.36 1.44 12.79
C ASN A 109 -4.46 2.13 11.74
N ASN A 110 -4.96 3.20 11.11
CA ASN A 110 -4.27 3.89 10.00
C ASN A 110 -3.99 3.00 8.77
N CYS A 111 -4.67 1.88 8.61
CA CYS A 111 -4.59 0.99 7.47
C CYS A 111 -5.90 0.98 6.69
N ILE A 112 -5.81 1.00 5.36
CA ILE A 112 -6.95 0.77 4.46
C ILE A 112 -6.88 -0.66 3.96
N TYR A 113 -7.97 -1.38 4.05
CA TYR A 113 -8.08 -2.76 3.55
C TYR A 113 -9.42 -3.00 2.85
N ARG A 114 -9.42 -3.96 1.93
CA ARG A 114 -10.63 -4.41 1.21
C ARG A 114 -11.50 -5.27 2.14
N LYS A 115 -12.78 -4.93 2.25
CA LYS A 115 -13.71 -5.62 3.16
C LYS A 115 -13.98 -7.08 2.76
N SER A 116 -14.06 -7.36 1.45
CA SER A 116 -14.50 -8.67 0.94
C SER A 116 -13.50 -9.79 1.23
N ASN A 117 -12.19 -9.52 1.14
CA ASN A 117 -11.14 -10.55 1.26
C ASN A 117 -10.05 -10.21 2.29
N GLY A 118 -10.12 -9.06 2.95
CA GLY A 118 -9.13 -8.64 3.92
C GLY A 118 -7.77 -8.28 3.33
N THR A 119 -7.66 -7.96 2.03
CA THR A 119 -6.39 -7.52 1.44
C THR A 119 -6.01 -6.13 1.93
N LEU A 120 -4.82 -5.98 2.48
CA LEU A 120 -4.25 -4.69 2.84
C LEU A 120 -4.02 -3.85 1.57
N THR A 121 -4.48 -2.62 1.60
CA THR A 121 -4.39 -1.71 0.43
C THR A 121 -3.42 -0.57 0.67
N ALA A 122 -3.43 0.01 1.87
CA ALA A 122 -2.54 1.11 2.22
C ALA A 122 -2.28 1.17 3.72
N VAL A 123 -1.13 1.73 4.08
CA VAL A 123 -0.71 2.02 5.45
C VAL A 123 -0.35 3.50 5.56
N LEU A 124 -0.92 4.20 6.55
CA LEU A 124 -0.54 5.56 6.92
C LEU A 124 0.39 5.49 8.12
N VAL A 125 1.65 5.86 7.92
CA VAL A 125 2.69 5.86 8.94
C VAL A 125 2.60 7.15 9.76
N LYS A 126 2.02 7.05 10.96
CA LYS A 126 1.89 8.16 11.91
C LYS A 126 2.77 8.01 13.14
N THR A 127 3.02 6.78 13.54
CA THR A 127 3.71 6.44 14.78
C THR A 127 4.79 5.41 14.51
N LYS A 128 5.71 5.23 15.48
CA LYS A 128 6.72 4.17 15.40
C LYS A 128 6.09 2.78 15.29
N LYS A 129 4.97 2.55 16.00
CA LYS A 129 4.25 1.28 16.00
C LYS A 129 3.16 1.29 14.93
N ILE A 130 3.26 0.39 13.97
CA ILE A 130 2.29 0.15 12.90
C ILE A 130 1.59 -1.17 13.23
N THR A 131 0.30 -1.12 13.54
CA THR A 131 -0.48 -2.32 13.88
C THR A 131 -1.45 -2.64 12.75
N ILE A 132 -1.18 -3.73 12.02
CA ILE A 132 -2.07 -4.20 10.96
C ILE A 132 -3.38 -4.70 11.60
N PRO A 133 -4.55 -4.28 11.09
CA PRO A 133 -5.84 -4.68 11.67
C PRO A 133 -6.09 -6.20 11.62
N SER A 134 -6.76 -6.74 12.64
CA SER A 134 -7.10 -8.17 12.73
C SER A 134 -8.06 -8.67 11.64
N LYS A 135 -8.66 -7.79 10.85
CA LYS A 135 -9.47 -8.14 9.67
C LYS A 135 -8.63 -8.33 8.41
N VAL A 136 -7.35 -7.95 8.43
CA VAL A 136 -6.43 -8.19 7.31
C VAL A 136 -6.05 -9.66 7.29
N LYS A 137 -6.15 -10.27 6.11
CA LYS A 137 -5.85 -11.69 5.85
C LYS A 137 -4.72 -11.85 4.84
N VAL A 138 -4.55 -10.86 3.96
CA VAL A 138 -3.59 -10.88 2.85
C VAL A 138 -2.81 -9.58 2.83
N ILE A 139 -1.50 -9.70 2.67
CA ILE A 139 -0.59 -8.59 2.39
C ILE A 139 0.12 -8.91 1.08
N ASP A 140 0.08 -8.00 0.13
CA ASP A 140 0.74 -8.14 -1.16
C ASP A 140 1.62 -6.92 -1.48
N ASP A 141 2.33 -6.97 -2.59
CA ASP A 141 3.22 -5.93 -3.08
C ASP A 141 2.50 -4.67 -3.61
N THR A 142 1.18 -4.70 -3.68
CA THR A 142 0.38 -3.57 -4.17
C THR A 142 0.12 -2.50 -3.10
N VAL A 143 0.50 -2.79 -1.85
CA VAL A 143 0.27 -1.91 -0.70
C VAL A 143 0.93 -0.55 -0.91
N SER A 144 0.16 0.50 -0.70
CA SER A 144 0.66 1.88 -0.71
C SER A 144 1.16 2.27 0.69
N VAL A 145 2.33 2.92 0.75
CA VAL A 145 2.83 3.54 1.99
C VAL A 145 2.62 5.04 1.92
N MET A 146 1.89 5.56 2.91
CA MET A 146 1.71 6.99 3.11
C MET A 146 2.51 7.42 4.35
N GLY A 147 3.47 8.33 4.17
CA GLY A 147 4.44 8.73 5.18
C GLY A 147 5.79 8.08 4.94
N LYS A 148 6.68 8.17 5.93
CA LYS A 148 8.03 7.58 5.90
C LYS A 148 8.12 6.40 6.85
N ILE A 149 8.64 5.29 6.37
CA ILE A 149 9.08 4.16 7.20
C ILE A 149 10.61 4.21 7.33
N GLY A 150 11.12 3.84 8.48
CA GLY A 150 12.54 3.76 8.77
C GLY A 150 12.84 2.77 9.91
N THR A 151 14.12 2.67 10.29
CA THR A 151 14.67 1.71 11.26
C THR A 151 13.99 1.70 12.63
N LYS A 152 13.35 2.81 13.01
CA LYS A 152 12.63 2.92 14.30
C LYS A 152 11.20 2.43 14.24
N ASN A 153 10.69 2.03 13.07
CA ASN A 153 9.32 1.54 12.95
C ASN A 153 9.21 0.06 13.35
N GLN A 154 8.11 -0.26 14.01
CA GLN A 154 7.71 -1.60 14.40
C GLN A 154 6.42 -1.95 13.67
N VAL A 155 6.43 -3.05 12.91
CA VAL A 155 5.25 -3.53 12.16
C VAL A 155 4.69 -4.77 12.86
N HIS A 156 3.50 -4.65 13.40
CA HIS A 156 2.81 -5.73 14.09
C HIS A 156 1.83 -6.43 13.15
N ILE A 157 2.12 -7.67 12.79
CA ILE A 157 1.35 -8.52 11.88
C ILE A 157 0.49 -9.48 12.70
N PRO A 158 -0.85 -9.35 12.67
CA PRO A 158 -1.74 -10.17 13.48
C PRO A 158 -1.81 -11.61 12.97
N LYS A 159 -2.24 -12.52 13.83
CA LYS A 159 -2.47 -13.94 13.50
C LYS A 159 -3.49 -14.18 12.37
N SER A 160 -4.27 -13.17 12.03
CA SER A 160 -5.26 -13.22 10.95
C SER A 160 -4.63 -13.17 9.55
N VAL A 161 -3.41 -12.63 9.41
CA VAL A 161 -2.68 -12.64 8.14
C VAL A 161 -2.25 -14.08 7.87
N LYS A 162 -2.82 -14.65 6.81
CA LYS A 162 -2.58 -16.05 6.40
C LYS A 162 -1.76 -16.15 5.13
N LYS A 163 -1.70 -15.07 4.36
CA LYS A 163 -1.06 -15.04 3.06
C LYS A 163 -0.27 -13.75 2.90
N VAL A 164 0.95 -13.88 2.42
CA VAL A 164 1.76 -12.77 1.91
C VAL A 164 2.18 -13.12 0.49
N VAL A 165 2.21 -12.11 -0.39
CA VAL A 165 2.70 -12.29 -1.75
C VAL A 165 4.16 -11.90 -1.77
N GLU A 166 4.96 -12.58 -2.55
CA GLU A 166 6.38 -12.23 -2.79
C GLU A 166 6.53 -10.71 -3.01
N ASP A 167 7.62 -10.12 -2.55
CA ASP A 167 7.85 -8.66 -2.55
C ASP A 167 6.84 -7.82 -1.71
N TRP A 168 6.13 -8.44 -0.79
CA TRP A 168 5.15 -7.78 0.06
C TRP A 168 5.72 -6.70 1.01
N MET A 169 7.02 -6.47 0.97
CA MET A 169 7.74 -5.52 1.82
C MET A 169 7.50 -4.06 1.45
N PHE A 170 6.36 -3.57 1.82
CA PHE A 170 6.08 -2.13 1.73
C PHE A 170 6.84 -1.29 2.78
N PHE A 171 7.46 -1.91 3.78
CA PHE A 171 8.18 -1.22 4.86
C PHE A 171 9.70 -1.28 4.74
N GLY A 172 10.24 -1.85 3.63
CA GLY A 172 11.69 -1.89 3.38
C GLY A 172 12.49 -2.68 4.42
N ASP A 173 13.78 -2.78 4.21
CA ASP A 173 14.73 -3.58 5.01
C ASP A 173 14.99 -3.04 6.42
N SER A 174 14.32 -1.96 6.80
CA SER A 174 14.71 -1.18 7.98
C SER A 174 13.80 -1.40 9.19
N ALA A 175 12.56 -1.92 9.00
CA ALA A 175 11.60 -2.03 10.09
C ALA A 175 11.80 -3.31 10.92
N THR A 176 11.48 -3.23 12.21
CA THR A 176 11.34 -4.41 13.07
C THR A 176 9.95 -5.02 12.89
N VAL A 177 9.86 -6.32 12.64
CA VAL A 177 8.60 -7.01 12.38
C VAL A 177 8.22 -7.92 13.54
N TYR A 178 6.97 -7.82 13.99
CA TYR A 178 6.38 -8.66 15.04
C TYR A 178 5.27 -9.53 14.44
N PHE A 179 5.47 -10.83 14.35
CA PHE A 179 4.42 -11.78 13.98
C PHE A 179 3.68 -12.25 15.23
N HIS A 180 2.37 -12.02 15.30
CA HIS A 180 1.55 -12.46 16.44
C HIS A 180 0.88 -13.81 16.24
N GLY A 181 1.09 -14.46 15.10
CA GLY A 181 0.60 -15.80 14.80
C GLY A 181 1.54 -16.87 15.32
N THR A 182 1.01 -18.02 15.76
CA THR A 182 1.81 -19.21 16.07
C THR A 182 2.18 -20.02 14.83
N LYS A 183 1.50 -19.77 13.72
CA LYS A 183 1.82 -20.27 12.38
C LYS A 183 2.20 -19.11 11.49
N PRO A 184 3.30 -19.18 10.73
CA PRO A 184 3.69 -18.15 9.77
C PRO A 184 2.68 -18.09 8.61
N PRO A 185 2.58 -16.95 7.91
CA PRO A 185 1.75 -16.84 6.72
C PRO A 185 2.32 -17.68 5.57
N VAL A 186 1.46 -18.12 4.67
CA VAL A 186 1.89 -18.74 3.41
C VAL A 186 2.43 -17.64 2.48
N ILE A 187 3.61 -17.86 1.91
CA ILE A 187 4.12 -17.01 0.86
C ILE A 187 3.67 -17.56 -0.49
N VAL A 188 3.18 -16.66 -1.34
CA VAL A 188 2.75 -17.00 -2.70
C VAL A 188 3.66 -16.28 -3.66
N SER A 189 4.39 -17.04 -4.48
CA SER A 189 5.18 -16.49 -5.56
C SER A 189 4.28 -15.92 -6.66
N LYS A 190 4.72 -14.83 -7.28
CA LYS A 190 4.12 -14.27 -8.50
C LYS A 190 4.57 -14.98 -9.75
N PHE A 191 5.71 -15.64 -9.70
CA PHE A 191 6.33 -16.29 -10.84
C PHE A 191 5.97 -17.76 -10.88
N LYS A 192 5.54 -18.25 -12.05
CA LYS A 192 5.39 -19.67 -12.33
C LYS A 192 6.79 -20.19 -12.71
N GLY A 193 7.42 -20.90 -11.77
CA GLY A 193 8.76 -21.48 -11.95
C GLY A 193 9.56 -21.43 -10.65
N ASN A 194 10.53 -22.31 -10.48
CA ASN A 194 11.33 -22.48 -9.25
C ASN A 194 12.35 -21.36 -8.98
N GLU A 195 12.17 -20.17 -9.50
CA GLU A 195 13.14 -19.11 -9.39
C GLU A 195 12.78 -18.15 -8.26
N PHE A 196 13.65 -18.16 -7.24
CA PHE A 196 13.86 -17.16 -6.19
C PHE A 196 12.61 -16.62 -5.47
N THR A 197 12.14 -17.35 -4.50
CA THR A 197 11.33 -16.78 -3.41
C THR A 197 12.24 -16.12 -2.38
N ALA A 198 12.86 -15.00 -2.71
CA ALA A 198 13.58 -14.22 -1.72
C ALA A 198 12.57 -13.68 -0.70
N LEU A 199 12.66 -14.19 0.54
CA LEU A 199 12.00 -13.50 1.64
C LEU A 199 12.73 -12.19 1.89
N PRO A 200 11.96 -11.16 2.26
CA PRO A 200 12.53 -9.87 2.57
C PRO A 200 13.54 -9.94 3.72
N ILE A 201 14.63 -9.24 3.59
CA ILE A 201 15.61 -9.03 4.66
C ILE A 201 14.96 -8.11 5.69
N PHE A 202 14.62 -8.65 6.86
CA PHE A 202 14.15 -7.84 7.98
C PHE A 202 15.33 -7.44 8.86
N ASN A 203 15.32 -6.24 9.41
CA ASN A 203 16.34 -5.83 10.38
C ASN A 203 16.24 -6.69 11.64
N LYS A 204 15.02 -6.84 12.19
CA LYS A 204 14.73 -7.71 13.35
C LYS A 204 13.34 -8.32 13.22
N VAL A 205 13.22 -9.60 13.61
CA VAL A 205 11.94 -10.30 13.61
C VAL A 205 11.64 -10.84 15.00
N TYR A 206 10.44 -10.59 15.46
CA TYR A 206 9.92 -11.10 16.73
C TYR A 206 8.75 -12.04 16.49
N VAL A 207 8.76 -13.19 17.18
CA VAL A 207 7.69 -14.19 17.10
C VAL A 207 7.29 -14.67 18.51
N PRO A 208 6.09 -15.22 18.71
CA PRO A 208 5.72 -15.83 20.00
C PRO A 208 6.72 -16.93 20.39
N LYS A 209 7.17 -16.95 21.64
CA LYS A 209 8.16 -17.92 22.15
C LYS A 209 7.84 -19.36 21.73
N LYS A 210 6.57 -19.78 21.87
CA LYS A 210 6.10 -21.13 21.49
C LYS A 210 6.14 -21.41 19.99
N ALA A 211 6.26 -20.38 19.14
CA ALA A 211 6.27 -20.52 17.67
C ALA A 211 7.70 -20.47 17.08
N LYS A 212 8.74 -20.23 17.88
CA LYS A 212 10.11 -20.02 17.39
C LYS A 212 10.57 -21.12 16.44
N LYS A 213 10.43 -22.39 16.83
CA LYS A 213 10.84 -23.53 15.99
C LYS A 213 10.11 -23.57 14.64
N THR A 214 8.79 -23.27 14.64
CA THR A 214 7.96 -23.23 13.41
C THR A 214 8.42 -22.13 12.46
N TYR A 215 8.75 -20.96 12.99
CA TYR A 215 9.24 -19.85 12.16
C TYR A 215 10.65 -20.09 11.64
N ILE A 216 11.54 -20.73 12.43
CA ILE A 216 12.87 -21.14 11.96
C ILE A 216 12.74 -22.10 10.78
N LYS A 217 11.89 -23.14 10.89
CA LYS A 217 11.65 -24.06 9.78
C LYS A 217 11.12 -23.34 8.55
N TRP A 218 10.09 -22.50 8.73
CA TRP A 218 9.51 -21.69 7.64
C TRP A 218 10.54 -20.81 6.93
N ALA A 219 11.53 -20.30 7.65
CA ALA A 219 12.62 -19.51 7.10
C ALA A 219 13.65 -20.36 6.34
N LYS A 220 14.03 -21.53 6.90
CA LYS A 220 15.05 -22.43 6.31
C LYS A 220 14.61 -23.10 5.01
N ASP A 221 13.31 -23.37 4.86
CA ASP A 221 12.75 -24.00 3.66
C ASP A 221 12.80 -23.06 2.43
N ARG A 222 13.55 -21.94 2.51
CA ARG A 222 13.61 -20.90 1.48
C ARG A 222 15.03 -20.38 1.35
N ASP A 223 15.63 -20.59 0.19
CA ASP A 223 17.00 -20.19 -0.10
C ASP A 223 17.24 -18.69 0.17
N GLY A 224 18.25 -18.39 0.98
CA GLY A 224 18.73 -17.02 1.23
C GLY A 224 18.27 -16.33 2.50
N LEU A 225 17.45 -16.96 3.34
CA LEU A 225 17.09 -16.39 4.65
C LEU A 225 18.10 -16.80 5.74
N THR A 226 19.05 -15.96 5.95
CA THR A 226 19.78 -15.89 7.21
C THR A 226 19.01 -14.96 8.15
N TRP A 227 18.12 -15.53 8.96
CA TRP A 227 17.47 -14.81 10.06
C TRP A 227 18.46 -14.69 11.21
N HIS A 228 19.45 -13.81 11.03
CA HIS A 228 20.48 -13.60 12.05
C HIS A 228 19.89 -13.10 13.38
N ASP A 229 18.65 -12.52 13.36
CA ASP A 229 18.02 -11.91 14.52
C ASP A 229 16.54 -12.30 14.70
N LEU A 230 16.26 -13.63 14.84
CA LEU A 230 14.94 -14.08 15.26
C LEU A 230 14.82 -14.06 16.79
N HIS A 231 14.07 -13.09 17.27
CA HIS A 231 13.77 -12.90 18.68
C HIS A 231 12.40 -13.48 19.07
N THR A 232 12.13 -13.58 20.38
CA THR A 232 10.83 -13.99 20.91
C THR A 232 10.27 -12.97 21.88
N PHE A 233 8.95 -12.94 21.99
CA PHE A 233 8.20 -12.22 23.02
C PHE A 233 7.13 -13.12 23.65
#